data_4ce75a91539f1dbe32f9f4a345ef1c21
#
_entry.id   4ce75a91539f1dbe32f9f4a345ef1c21
#
_cell.length_a   1.000
_cell.length_b   1.000
_cell.length_c   1.000
_cell.angle_alpha   90.00
_cell.angle_beta   90.00
_cell.angle_gamma   90.00
#
_symmetry.space_group_name_H-M   'P 1'
#
loop_
_entity.id
_entity.type
_entity.pdbx_description
1 polymer ?
#
loop_
_entity_poly.entity_id
_entity_poly.type
_entity_poly.pdbx_seq_one_letter_code
_entity_poly.pdbx_strand_id
1 'polypeptide(L)'
;MWTYLQTGMSVQTYDSGLLEASHNGYRHLWGGGAFNKAANSEYQTRLLLNDYVMQLMGQRCTLASHCVRTWFFVQNVDVNYAGVVKARKEVFITQNLTEKTHYIASTGIEGRHADPSVLVQMDSYAVDGLEPGQIQFLYAPTHLNPTYEYGVTFERGTAVTYLSLIHISEPTRPY
;
A
#
# COMPACT_ATOMS: atom_id res chain seq x y z
N MET A 1 -15.23 2.61 -3.07
CA MET A 1 -14.64 3.38 -4.19
C MET A 1 -14.00 4.62 -3.62
N TRP A 2 -12.70 4.80 -3.86
CA TRP A 2 -12.00 6.04 -3.51
C TRP A 2 -11.96 6.91 -4.76
N THR A 3 -12.33 8.17 -4.63
CA THR A 3 -12.21 9.14 -5.70
C THR A 3 -11.26 10.24 -5.23
N TYR A 4 -10.13 10.38 -5.90
CA TYR A 4 -9.22 11.50 -5.71
C TYR A 4 -9.47 12.49 -6.84
N LEU A 5 -9.80 13.71 -6.49
CA LEU A 5 -10.02 14.79 -7.45
C LEU A 5 -9.08 15.93 -7.13
N GLN A 6 -8.14 16.19 -8.02
CA GLN A 6 -7.28 17.36 -7.96
C GLN A 6 -7.24 18.04 -9.32
N THR A 7 -7.36 19.35 -9.32
CA THR A 7 -7.24 20.18 -10.55
C THR A 7 -5.79 20.60 -10.78
N GLY A 8 -5.37 20.65 -12.05
CA GLY A 8 -4.02 21.07 -12.43
C GLY A 8 -2.96 19.96 -12.38
N MET A 9 -3.38 18.70 -12.25
CA MET A 9 -2.47 17.55 -12.31
C MET A 9 -2.32 17.03 -13.72
N SER A 10 -1.14 16.47 -14.04
CA SER A 10 -1.00 15.54 -15.14
C SER A 10 -1.36 14.14 -14.69
N VAL A 11 -2.14 13.43 -15.48
CA VAL A 11 -2.57 12.05 -15.21
C VAL A 11 -2.11 11.15 -16.33
N GLN A 12 -1.50 10.01 -15.99
CA GLN A 12 -1.08 8.98 -16.92
C GLN A 12 -1.47 7.60 -16.39
N THR A 13 -1.93 6.73 -17.29
CA THR A 13 -2.16 5.31 -16.99
C THR A 13 -1.07 4.48 -17.65
N TYR A 14 -0.57 3.48 -16.96
CA TYR A 14 0.40 2.53 -17.46
C TYR A 14 -0.26 1.19 -17.80
N ASP A 15 0.27 0.50 -18.80
CA ASP A 15 -0.21 -0.84 -19.18
C ASP A 15 -0.11 -1.86 -18.02
N SER A 16 0.75 -1.57 -17.06
CA SER A 16 0.85 -2.34 -15.81
C SER A 16 -0.36 -2.23 -14.90
N GLY A 17 -1.30 -1.32 -15.17
CA GLY A 17 -2.48 -1.05 -14.33
C GLY A 17 -2.29 0.03 -13.27
N LEU A 18 -1.08 0.64 -13.17
CA LEU A 18 -0.87 1.80 -12.30
C LEU A 18 -1.38 3.08 -12.98
N LEU A 19 -2.03 3.91 -12.17
CA LEU A 19 -2.38 5.28 -12.52
C LEU A 19 -1.40 6.23 -11.83
N GLU A 20 -0.76 7.08 -12.59
CA GLU A 20 0.09 8.16 -12.09
C GLU A 20 -0.68 9.47 -12.11
N ALA A 21 -0.60 10.20 -11.00
CA ALA A 21 -1.03 11.59 -10.92
C ALA A 21 0.15 12.41 -10.39
N SER A 22 0.64 13.37 -11.21
CA SER A 22 1.84 14.15 -10.89
C SER A 22 1.48 15.59 -10.55
N HIS A 23 2.02 16.09 -9.42
CA HIS A 23 1.81 17.45 -8.95
C HIS A 23 2.94 17.89 -8.01
N ASN A 24 3.40 19.13 -8.15
CA ASN A 24 4.43 19.76 -7.30
C ASN A 24 5.71 18.93 -7.12
N GLY A 25 6.15 18.22 -8.15
CA GLY A 25 7.34 17.38 -8.10
C GLY A 25 7.11 15.99 -7.51
N TYR A 26 5.91 15.67 -7.04
CA TYR A 26 5.53 14.35 -6.56
C TYR A 26 4.79 13.57 -7.64
N ARG A 27 5.06 12.27 -7.70
CA ARG A 27 4.34 11.32 -8.55
C ARG A 27 3.53 10.39 -7.63
N HIS A 28 2.22 10.49 -7.70
CA HIS A 28 1.31 9.63 -6.95
C HIS A 28 0.94 8.43 -7.82
N LEU A 29 1.31 7.23 -7.37
CA LEU A 29 1.09 5.98 -8.08
C LEU A 29 -0.02 5.17 -7.40
N TRP A 30 -1.12 4.97 -8.10
CA TRP A 30 -2.29 4.27 -7.60
C TRP A 30 -2.46 2.95 -8.35
N GLY A 31 -2.61 1.86 -7.63
CA GLY A 31 -3.06 0.57 -8.14
C GLY A 31 -4.42 0.23 -7.55
N GLY A 32 -5.36 -0.17 -8.37
CA GLY A 32 -6.71 -0.49 -7.92
C GLY A 32 -7.26 -1.76 -8.53
N GLY A 33 -7.90 -2.58 -7.70
CA GLY A 33 -8.63 -3.77 -8.12
C GLY A 33 -7.74 -4.88 -8.67
N ALA A 34 -6.46 -4.95 -8.29
CA ALA A 34 -5.58 -6.03 -8.73
C ALA A 34 -6.05 -7.38 -8.17
N PHE A 35 -6.11 -8.40 -9.03
CA PHE A 35 -6.50 -9.77 -8.65
C PHE A 35 -5.88 -10.81 -9.58
N ASN A 36 -5.87 -12.06 -9.13
CA ASN A 36 -5.57 -13.23 -9.96
C ASN A 36 -6.39 -14.45 -9.49
N LYS A 37 -6.25 -15.56 -10.18
CA LYS A 37 -7.02 -16.80 -9.93
C LYS A 37 -6.10 -17.96 -9.54
N ALA A 38 -5.00 -17.70 -8.86
CA ALA A 38 -4.15 -18.78 -8.34
C ALA A 38 -4.88 -19.65 -7.31
N ALA A 39 -4.31 -20.80 -7.01
CA ALA A 39 -4.99 -21.89 -6.32
C ALA A 39 -5.56 -21.57 -4.93
N ASN A 40 -4.98 -20.62 -4.20
CA ASN A 40 -5.42 -20.24 -2.85
C ASN A 40 -5.00 -18.82 -2.51
N SER A 41 -5.45 -18.31 -1.35
CA SER A 41 -5.19 -16.93 -0.89
C SER A 41 -3.69 -16.64 -0.72
N GLU A 42 -2.88 -17.61 -0.31
CA GLU A 42 -1.43 -17.46 -0.19
C GLU A 42 -0.78 -17.20 -1.56
N TYR A 43 -1.07 -18.05 -2.54
CA TYR A 43 -0.52 -17.88 -3.90
C TYR A 43 -1.06 -16.61 -4.57
N GLN A 44 -2.35 -16.32 -4.40
CA GLN A 44 -2.93 -15.09 -4.95
C GLN A 44 -2.23 -13.85 -4.38
N THR A 45 -2.03 -13.78 -3.07
CA THR A 45 -1.33 -12.66 -2.42
C THR A 45 0.13 -12.56 -2.86
N ARG A 46 0.82 -13.68 -2.97
CA ARG A 46 2.23 -13.70 -3.41
C ARG A 46 2.37 -13.13 -4.82
N LEU A 47 1.51 -13.54 -5.75
CA LEU A 47 1.51 -13.01 -7.11
C LEU A 47 1.15 -11.52 -7.14
N LEU A 48 0.11 -11.09 -6.43
CA LEU A 48 -0.27 -9.67 -6.35
C LEU A 48 0.88 -8.79 -5.87
N LEU A 49 1.57 -9.19 -4.81
CA LEU A 49 2.69 -8.42 -4.27
C LEU A 49 3.90 -8.43 -5.20
N ASN A 50 4.22 -9.58 -5.81
CA ASN A 50 5.33 -9.67 -6.77
C ASN A 50 5.05 -8.82 -8.03
N ASP A 51 3.83 -8.87 -8.56
CA ASP A 51 3.42 -8.05 -9.69
C ASP A 51 3.51 -6.56 -9.32
N TYR A 52 3.07 -6.18 -8.13
CA TYR A 52 3.18 -4.80 -7.65
C TYR A 52 4.64 -4.35 -7.51
N VAL A 53 5.52 -5.20 -6.97
CA VAL A 53 6.97 -4.93 -6.92
C VAL A 53 7.51 -4.65 -8.33
N MET A 54 7.16 -5.49 -9.31
CA MET A 54 7.59 -5.30 -10.71
C MET A 54 7.03 -4.01 -11.33
N GLN A 55 5.77 -3.68 -11.05
CA GLN A 55 5.14 -2.43 -11.49
C GLN A 55 5.89 -1.21 -10.93
N LEU A 56 6.21 -1.22 -9.63
CA LEU A 56 6.97 -0.15 -8.99
C LEU A 56 8.39 -0.04 -9.57
N MET A 57 9.07 -1.17 -9.79
CA MET A 57 10.40 -1.19 -10.42
C MET A 57 10.37 -0.58 -11.82
N GLY A 58 9.33 -0.86 -12.60
CA GLY A 58 9.11 -0.22 -13.91
C GLY A 58 8.98 1.30 -13.83
N GLN A 59 8.55 1.83 -12.68
CA GLN A 59 8.46 3.26 -12.39
C GLN A 59 9.69 3.81 -11.64
N ARG A 60 10.76 3.02 -11.50
CA ARG A 60 11.98 3.32 -10.72
C ARG A 60 11.69 3.52 -9.22
N CYS A 61 10.64 2.89 -8.74
CA CYS A 61 10.22 2.90 -7.35
C CYS A 61 10.46 1.53 -6.70
N THR A 62 10.46 1.49 -5.39
CA THR A 62 10.57 0.27 -4.59
C THR A 62 9.43 0.17 -3.59
N LEU A 63 9.09 -1.05 -3.19
CA LEU A 63 8.08 -1.27 -2.18
C LEU A 63 8.47 -0.62 -0.84
N ALA A 64 9.74 -0.76 -0.43
CA ALA A 64 10.24 -0.27 0.84
C ALA A 64 10.27 1.27 0.95
N SER A 65 10.64 1.98 -0.14
CA SER A 65 10.88 3.42 -0.06
C SER A 65 9.70 4.27 -0.54
N HIS A 66 8.80 3.72 -1.34
CA HIS A 66 7.77 4.50 -2.03
C HIS A 66 6.35 4.08 -1.68
N CYS A 67 6.13 2.81 -1.26
CA CYS A 67 4.80 2.35 -0.92
C CYS A 67 4.32 2.96 0.40
N VAL A 68 3.24 3.71 0.33
CA VAL A 68 2.60 4.34 1.50
C VAL A 68 1.62 3.37 2.15
N ARG A 69 0.82 2.67 1.33
CA ARG A 69 -0.23 1.81 1.87
C ARG A 69 -0.70 0.75 0.88
N THR A 70 -1.12 -0.38 1.41
CA THR A 70 -1.86 -1.43 0.69
C THR A 70 -3.19 -1.74 1.39
N TRP A 71 -4.19 -2.12 0.61
CA TRP A 71 -5.48 -2.64 1.08
C TRP A 71 -5.69 -4.02 0.46
N PHE A 72 -6.00 -4.99 1.31
CA PHE A 72 -6.37 -6.35 0.88
C PHE A 72 -7.84 -6.58 1.19
N PHE A 73 -8.61 -6.91 0.15
CA PHE A 73 -9.99 -7.33 0.25
C PHE A 73 -10.00 -8.85 0.15
N VAL A 74 -10.37 -9.52 1.24
CA VAL A 74 -10.19 -10.96 1.41
C VAL A 74 -11.55 -11.62 1.55
N GLN A 75 -11.88 -12.52 0.64
CA GLN A 75 -13.10 -13.31 0.72
C GLN A 75 -13.01 -14.33 1.85
N ASN A 76 -14.04 -14.43 2.70
CA ASN A 76 -14.04 -15.27 3.89
C ASN A 76 -12.77 -15.06 4.72
N VAL A 77 -12.62 -13.86 5.25
CA VAL A 77 -11.39 -13.38 5.93
C VAL A 77 -10.92 -14.34 7.01
N ASP A 78 -11.81 -14.94 7.77
CA ASP A 78 -11.48 -15.91 8.84
C ASP A 78 -10.74 -17.15 8.33
N VAL A 79 -10.97 -17.52 7.06
CA VAL A 79 -10.34 -18.70 6.45
C VAL A 79 -9.10 -18.31 5.63
N ASN A 80 -9.19 -17.22 4.88
CA ASN A 80 -8.18 -16.89 3.86
C ASN A 80 -7.11 -15.91 4.34
N TYR A 81 -7.31 -15.22 5.46
CA TYR A 81 -6.37 -14.19 5.91
C TYR A 81 -5.01 -14.74 6.35
N ALA A 82 -4.96 -15.96 6.87
CA ALA A 82 -3.71 -16.62 7.23
C ALA A 82 -2.76 -16.77 6.02
N GLY A 83 -3.31 -17.10 4.84
CA GLY A 83 -2.54 -17.17 3.59
C GLY A 83 -2.01 -15.80 3.18
N VAL A 84 -2.80 -14.75 3.33
CA VAL A 84 -2.38 -13.35 3.06
C VAL A 84 -1.22 -12.96 3.96
N VAL A 85 -1.31 -13.21 5.27
CA VAL A 85 -0.25 -12.88 6.24
C VAL A 85 1.05 -13.60 5.90
N LYS A 86 0.97 -14.89 5.59
CA LYS A 86 2.15 -15.71 5.25
C LYS A 86 2.84 -15.19 3.99
N ALA A 87 2.10 -15.03 2.89
CA ALA A 87 2.66 -14.57 1.63
C ALA A 87 3.25 -13.16 1.75
N ARG A 88 2.57 -12.25 2.46
CA ARG A 88 3.05 -10.90 2.69
C ARG A 88 4.37 -10.90 3.47
N LYS A 89 4.49 -11.68 4.53
CA LYS A 89 5.73 -11.81 5.31
C LYS A 89 6.90 -12.27 4.43
N GLU A 90 6.69 -13.29 3.60
CA GLU A 90 7.72 -13.82 2.72
C GLU A 90 8.20 -12.77 1.70
N VAL A 91 7.26 -12.09 1.02
CA VAL A 91 7.61 -11.06 0.03
C VAL A 91 8.28 -9.86 0.71
N PHE A 92 7.79 -9.43 1.86
CA PHE A 92 8.35 -8.28 2.58
C PHE A 92 9.80 -8.50 2.98
N ILE A 93 10.17 -9.70 3.42
CA ILE A 93 11.58 -10.04 3.72
C ILE A 93 12.46 -9.82 2.48
N THR A 94 12.02 -10.23 1.29
CA THR A 94 12.78 -10.05 0.05
C THR A 94 12.92 -8.58 -0.35
N GLN A 95 12.03 -7.72 0.14
CA GLN A 95 12.00 -6.29 -0.14
C GLN A 95 12.62 -5.45 0.99
N ASN A 96 13.37 -6.06 1.91
CA ASN A 96 13.98 -5.41 3.06
C ASN A 96 12.97 -4.73 4.00
N LEU A 97 11.76 -5.25 4.07
CA LEU A 97 10.71 -4.86 5.00
C LEU A 97 10.70 -5.86 6.16
N THR A 98 11.30 -5.46 7.28
CA THR A 98 11.50 -6.29 8.47
C THR A 98 11.32 -5.49 9.75
N GLU A 99 11.30 -6.14 10.90
CA GLU A 99 11.25 -5.47 12.20
C GLU A 99 12.44 -4.54 12.47
N LYS A 100 13.58 -4.77 11.79
CA LYS A 100 14.81 -3.95 11.92
C LYS A 100 14.79 -2.71 11.01
N THR A 101 13.91 -2.68 10.05
CA THR A 101 13.74 -1.55 9.11
C THR A 101 12.39 -0.87 9.39
N HIS A 102 11.37 -1.23 8.67
CA HIS A 102 9.98 -0.83 8.87
C HIS A 102 9.07 -1.77 8.09
N TYR A 103 7.79 -1.73 8.37
CA TYR A 103 6.77 -2.26 7.50
C TYR A 103 5.99 -1.13 6.82
N ILE A 104 5.08 -1.46 5.94
CA ILE A 104 4.17 -0.49 5.30
C ILE A 104 2.78 -0.58 5.93
N ALA A 105 2.04 0.52 5.90
CA ALA A 105 0.66 0.52 6.36
C ALA A 105 -0.18 -0.42 5.49
N SER A 106 -0.92 -1.32 6.12
CA SER A 106 -1.73 -2.30 5.42
C SER A 106 -3.03 -2.57 6.16
N THR A 107 -4.09 -2.73 5.38
CA THR A 107 -5.42 -3.10 5.91
C THR A 107 -5.88 -4.36 5.20
N GLY A 108 -6.33 -5.36 5.97
CA GLY A 108 -7.00 -6.54 5.46
C GLY A 108 -8.43 -6.55 5.97
N ILE A 109 -9.41 -6.57 5.07
CA ILE A 109 -10.84 -6.56 5.40
C ILE A 109 -11.59 -7.58 4.56
N GLU A 110 -12.78 -7.97 5.04
CA GLU A 110 -13.69 -8.79 4.24
C GLU A 110 -14.05 -8.05 2.95
N GLY A 111 -13.95 -8.74 1.83
CA GLY A 111 -14.35 -8.25 0.52
C GLY A 111 -14.53 -9.38 -0.47
N ARG A 112 -15.40 -9.20 -1.46
CA ARG A 112 -15.70 -10.23 -2.46
C ARG A 112 -15.59 -9.68 -3.87
N HIS A 113 -14.99 -10.49 -4.72
CA HIS A 113 -15.03 -10.29 -6.17
C HIS A 113 -16.27 -10.96 -6.76
N ALA A 114 -16.70 -10.52 -7.95
CA ALA A 114 -17.80 -11.16 -8.67
C ALA A 114 -17.47 -12.62 -9.05
N ASP A 115 -16.22 -12.91 -9.35
CA ASP A 115 -15.72 -14.25 -9.57
C ASP A 115 -15.32 -14.89 -8.23
N PRO A 116 -15.96 -15.99 -7.80
CA PRO A 116 -15.71 -16.62 -6.51
C PRO A 116 -14.33 -17.30 -6.40
N SER A 117 -13.61 -17.48 -7.50
CA SER A 117 -12.23 -18.01 -7.49
C SER A 117 -11.20 -16.95 -7.08
N VAL A 118 -11.57 -15.68 -7.08
CA VAL A 118 -10.75 -14.55 -6.60
C VAL A 118 -10.96 -14.40 -5.11
N LEU A 119 -10.01 -14.90 -4.35
CA LEU A 119 -10.05 -14.87 -2.89
C LEU A 119 -9.45 -13.60 -2.30
N VAL A 120 -8.55 -12.94 -3.06
CA VAL A 120 -7.83 -11.75 -2.60
C VAL A 120 -7.77 -10.71 -3.72
N GLN A 121 -8.15 -9.48 -3.41
CA GLN A 121 -7.91 -8.30 -4.23
C GLN A 121 -7.00 -7.34 -3.51
N MET A 122 -6.25 -6.52 -4.23
CA MET A 122 -5.35 -5.54 -3.66
C MET A 122 -5.48 -4.18 -4.33
N ASP A 123 -5.59 -3.15 -3.50
CA ASP A 123 -5.35 -1.77 -3.88
C ASP A 123 -4.03 -1.31 -3.27
N SER A 124 -3.39 -0.34 -3.90
CA SER A 124 -2.09 0.16 -3.47
C SER A 124 -1.91 1.64 -3.75
N TYR A 125 -1.08 2.27 -2.94
CA TYR A 125 -0.69 3.66 -3.11
C TYR A 125 0.78 3.85 -2.80
N ALA A 126 1.51 4.46 -3.72
CA ALA A 126 2.91 4.83 -3.57
C ALA A 126 3.14 6.29 -4.00
N VAL A 127 4.20 6.88 -3.50
CA VAL A 127 4.61 8.25 -3.86
C VAL A 127 6.09 8.27 -4.17
N ASP A 128 6.45 8.85 -5.30
CA ASP A 128 7.82 9.16 -5.68
C ASP A 128 8.08 10.67 -5.56
N GLY A 129 9.34 11.05 -5.35
CA GLY A 129 9.77 12.44 -5.17
C GLY A 129 9.75 12.92 -3.72
N LEU A 130 9.54 12.03 -2.74
CA LEU A 130 9.63 12.37 -1.34
C LEU A 130 11.09 12.45 -0.88
N GLU A 131 11.42 13.52 -0.17
CA GLU A 131 12.69 13.68 0.52
C GLU A 131 12.73 12.87 1.82
N PRO A 132 13.93 12.52 2.33
CA PRO A 132 14.06 11.87 3.63
C PRO A 132 13.34 12.65 4.74
N GLY A 133 12.52 11.95 5.53
CA GLY A 133 11.73 12.55 6.61
C GLY A 133 10.32 13.02 6.21
N GLN A 134 9.99 13.08 4.92
CA GLN A 134 8.63 13.37 4.47
C GLN A 134 7.69 12.16 4.61
N ILE A 135 8.23 10.95 4.72
CA ILE A 135 7.47 9.74 5.00
C ILE A 135 7.82 9.22 6.40
N GLN A 136 6.83 8.92 7.20
CA GLN A 136 6.99 8.40 8.56
C GLN A 136 6.06 7.20 8.78
N PHE A 137 6.63 6.10 9.23
CA PHE A 137 5.89 4.87 9.55
C PHE A 137 5.46 4.92 11.02
N LEU A 138 4.17 4.73 11.28
CA LEU A 138 3.56 4.99 12.59
C LEU A 138 3.26 3.68 13.33
N TYR A 139 3.94 3.49 14.45
CA TYR A 139 3.90 2.28 15.29
C TYR A 139 2.86 2.33 16.41
N ALA A 140 2.43 3.52 16.83
CA ALA A 140 1.55 3.75 17.98
C ALA A 140 2.02 3.04 19.30
N PRO A 141 3.29 3.16 19.72
CA PRO A 141 3.89 2.32 20.77
C PRO A 141 3.31 2.55 22.16
N THR A 142 2.63 3.67 22.40
CA THR A 142 2.06 4.02 23.71
C THR A 142 0.67 3.45 23.95
N HIS A 143 0.00 2.95 22.92
CA HIS A 143 -1.40 2.52 22.98
C HIS A 143 -1.66 1.12 22.42
N LEU A 144 -0.74 0.62 21.61
CA LEU A 144 -0.89 -0.66 20.93
C LEU A 144 0.46 -1.38 20.91
N ASN A 145 0.44 -2.69 21.11
CA ASN A 145 1.64 -3.50 20.93
C ASN A 145 2.06 -3.51 19.48
N PRO A 146 3.37 -3.60 19.20
CA PRO A 146 3.88 -3.76 17.83
C PRO A 146 3.23 -4.95 17.13
N THR A 147 2.95 -4.81 15.84
CA THR A 147 2.23 -5.83 15.07
C THR A 147 3.00 -7.13 14.93
N TYR A 148 4.32 -7.08 14.94
CA TYR A 148 5.18 -8.26 14.86
C TYR A 148 5.05 -9.18 16.09
N GLU A 149 4.64 -8.67 17.27
CA GLU A 149 4.35 -9.48 18.45
C GLU A 149 3.15 -10.42 18.25
N TYR A 150 2.25 -10.05 17.32
CA TYR A 150 1.13 -10.91 16.91
C TYR A 150 1.43 -11.73 15.66
N GLY A 151 2.69 -11.74 15.19
CA GLY A 151 3.11 -12.48 14.02
C GLY A 151 2.68 -11.86 12.68
N VAL A 152 2.15 -10.63 12.68
CA VAL A 152 1.75 -9.94 11.45
C VAL A 152 2.73 -8.83 11.06
N THR A 153 2.85 -8.58 9.75
CA THR A 153 3.85 -7.69 9.15
C THR A 153 3.17 -6.50 8.48
N PHE A 154 2.79 -5.50 9.28
CA PHE A 154 2.28 -4.21 8.77
C PHE A 154 2.46 -3.10 9.80
N GLU A 155 2.47 -1.86 9.34
CA GLU A 155 2.37 -0.68 10.19
C GLU A 155 0.91 -0.25 10.35
N ARG A 156 0.63 0.45 11.46
CA ARG A 156 -0.70 0.98 11.75
C ARG A 156 -1.08 2.12 10.82
N GLY A 157 -0.09 2.92 10.43
CA GLY A 157 -0.28 4.04 9.53
C GLY A 157 1.02 4.54 8.93
N THR A 158 0.89 5.41 7.96
CA THR A 158 2.00 6.14 7.36
C THR A 158 1.59 7.61 7.27
N ALA A 159 2.41 8.50 7.80
CA ALA A 159 2.26 9.93 7.62
C ALA A 159 3.14 10.37 6.46
N VAL A 160 2.59 11.17 5.56
CA VAL A 160 3.32 11.78 4.45
C VAL A 160 3.17 13.29 4.52
N THR A 161 4.28 13.99 4.53
CA THR A 161 4.31 15.46 4.54
C THR A 161 4.75 15.95 3.17
N TYR A 162 3.88 16.67 2.49
CA TYR A 162 4.17 17.28 1.19
C TYR A 162 4.67 18.70 1.41
N LEU A 163 5.77 19.06 0.73
CA LEU A 163 6.20 20.45 0.63
C LEU A 163 5.32 21.11 -0.44
N SER A 164 4.49 22.04 -0.01
CA SER A 164 3.72 22.88 -0.91
C SER A 164 4.50 24.15 -1.26
N LEU A 165 4.63 24.47 -2.53
CA LEU A 165 5.13 25.77 -3.00
C LEU A 165 4.09 26.87 -2.84
N ILE A 166 2.86 26.52 -2.53
CA ILE A 166 1.77 27.43 -2.21
C ILE A 166 1.51 27.28 -0.73
N HIS A 167 1.58 28.37 0.00
CA HIS A 167 1.15 28.42 1.41
C HIS A 167 -0.28 27.88 1.51
N ILE A 168 -0.40 26.62 1.89
CA ILE A 168 -1.66 26.11 2.41
C ILE A 168 -1.61 26.46 3.88
N SER A 169 -2.38 27.47 4.27
CA SER A 169 -2.68 27.69 5.68
C SER A 169 -3.21 26.39 6.23
N GLU A 170 -2.55 25.84 7.26
CA GLU A 170 -3.06 24.69 8.00
C GLU A 170 -4.53 24.96 8.33
N PRO A 171 -5.43 23.98 8.12
CA PRO A 171 -6.77 24.11 8.66
C PRO A 171 -6.60 24.20 10.18
N THR A 172 -6.80 25.40 10.73
CA THR A 172 -6.92 25.59 12.16
C THR A 172 -8.03 24.69 12.63
N ARG A 173 -7.69 23.67 13.41
CA ARG A 173 -8.70 22.86 14.09
C ARG A 173 -9.47 23.82 15.00
N PRO A 174 -10.80 23.93 14.88
CA PRO A 174 -11.58 24.50 15.94
C PRO A 174 -11.43 23.58 17.16
N TYR A 175 -11.14 24.16 18.27
CA TYR A 175 -11.07 23.49 19.57
C TYR A 175 -12.41 22.88 19.93
#